data_0530015e3260ef365cdd50df950adc69
#
_entry.id   0530015e3260ef365cdd50df950adc69
#
_cell.length_a   1.000
_cell.length_b   1.000
_cell.length_c   1.000
_cell.angle_alpha   90.00
_cell.angle_beta   90.00
_cell.angle_gamma   90.00
#
_symmetry.space_group_name_H-M   'P 1'
#
loop_
_entity.id
_entity.type
_entity.pdbx_description
1 polymer ?
#
loop_
_entity_poly.entity_id
_entity_poly.type
_entity_poly.pdbx_seq_one_letter_code
_entity_poly.pdbx_strand_id
1 'polypeptide(L)'
;MTMKGKAAIFLAPKQPLVIDEVEFPDPGPDQVLVKLFASGVCHSQLHTMQRPPRPGHRLPELLGHESTGVVIAKGRDVHHVKEGDHVITTWVDRDNSTTNQPLVAHALNDRTQYAADWRGKEVMHSAATWAEIALAQERVVLPLAAGVATDVTSIIGCAVMTGAGAIINTLQVRSGQSVVIIGSGGIGLCAISAAAVVDAYPIIAVDVSDQKLEFARRFGATDVINSKKADPIQRIKDLTGGGADFAIDAVGLPETQEQILRAVGPGYSGRSRGGTALLIGITPPNAKAILDTSLFIGSRSFTRTSGGDCKPERDFPIFMRWYREGKLKLDELVTRRYKLEQINEAVADLEHGQILGRGILTYT
;
A
#
# COMPACT_ATOMS: atom_id res chain seq x y z
N MET A 1 4.58 14.56 29.61
CA MET A 1 5.35 15.59 28.87
C MET A 1 4.89 15.57 27.43
N THR A 2 4.48 16.70 26.87
CA THR A 2 4.17 16.77 25.44
C THR A 2 5.45 16.71 24.61
N MET A 3 5.41 15.93 23.53
CA MET A 3 6.53 15.85 22.58
C MET A 3 6.25 16.74 21.38
N LYS A 4 7.24 17.52 20.95
CA LYS A 4 7.15 18.39 19.79
C LYS A 4 7.88 17.79 18.60
N GLY A 5 7.26 17.93 17.41
CA GLY A 5 7.86 17.51 16.16
C GLY A 5 7.20 18.22 14.98
N LYS A 6 7.92 18.35 13.88
CA LYS A 6 7.36 18.89 12.64
C LYS A 6 6.42 17.89 12.00
N ALA A 7 5.35 18.39 11.40
CA ALA A 7 4.38 17.59 10.63
C ALA A 7 3.89 18.35 9.40
N ALA A 8 3.44 17.58 8.41
CA ALA A 8 2.73 18.10 7.24
C ALA A 8 1.22 18.12 7.53
N ILE A 9 0.67 19.31 7.69
CA ILE A 9 -0.70 19.56 8.13
C ILE A 9 -1.61 19.80 6.93
N PHE A 10 -2.64 18.99 6.80
CA PHE A 10 -3.66 19.09 5.77
C PHE A 10 -4.80 19.99 6.26
N LEU A 11 -4.93 21.18 5.67
CA LEU A 11 -5.90 22.18 6.07
C LEU A 11 -7.19 22.16 5.26
N ALA A 12 -7.08 21.90 3.96
CA ALA A 12 -8.22 21.87 3.05
C ALA A 12 -7.88 21.13 1.74
N PRO A 13 -8.87 20.55 1.06
CA PRO A 13 -8.68 19.94 -0.25
C PRO A 13 -8.07 20.89 -1.28
N LYS A 14 -7.20 20.35 -2.11
CA LYS A 14 -6.54 21.07 -3.21
C LYS A 14 -5.64 22.23 -2.77
N GLN A 15 -5.27 22.27 -1.50
CA GLN A 15 -4.28 23.21 -0.97
C GLN A 15 -2.99 22.50 -0.62
N PRO A 16 -1.84 23.19 -0.71
CA PRO A 16 -0.57 22.65 -0.23
C PRO A 16 -0.65 22.31 1.26
N LEU A 17 0.10 21.30 1.67
CA LEU A 17 0.31 20.97 3.07
C LEU A 17 1.14 22.07 3.74
N VAL A 18 0.78 22.40 4.96
CA VAL A 18 1.56 23.33 5.81
C VAL A 18 2.50 22.52 6.69
N ILE A 19 3.80 22.83 6.63
CA ILE A 19 4.80 22.19 7.49
C ILE A 19 5.00 23.09 8.70
N ASP A 20 4.69 22.56 9.89
CA ASP A 20 4.82 23.30 11.15
C ASP A 20 5.07 22.36 12.33
N GLU A 21 5.44 22.91 13.48
CA GLU A 21 5.57 22.18 14.72
C GLU A 21 4.20 21.84 15.30
N VAL A 22 4.02 20.61 15.74
CA VAL A 22 2.85 20.12 16.47
C VAL A 22 3.28 19.47 17.78
N GLU A 23 2.41 19.51 18.77
CA GLU A 23 2.62 18.90 20.08
C GLU A 23 1.80 17.61 20.17
N PHE A 24 2.48 16.49 20.39
CA PHE A 24 1.86 15.19 20.61
C PHE A 24 1.68 14.95 22.11
N PRO A 25 0.50 14.51 22.57
CA PRO A 25 0.29 14.17 23.97
C PRO A 25 1.06 12.90 24.36
N ASP A 26 1.18 12.64 25.66
CA ASP A 26 1.63 11.35 26.16
C ASP A 26 0.71 10.22 25.62
N PRO A 27 1.26 9.05 25.30
CA PRO A 27 0.46 7.96 24.75
C PRO A 27 -0.59 7.47 25.75
N GLY A 28 -1.82 7.32 25.27
CA GLY A 28 -2.89 6.64 25.99
C GLY A 28 -2.56 5.16 26.29
N PRO A 29 -3.43 4.45 27.03
CA PRO A 29 -3.12 3.09 27.50
C PRO A 29 -2.70 2.11 26.40
N ASP A 30 -3.29 2.18 25.23
CA ASP A 30 -3.11 1.32 24.06
C ASP A 30 -2.38 2.00 22.90
N GLN A 31 -1.61 3.07 23.18
CA GLN A 31 -0.93 3.86 22.16
C GLN A 31 0.58 3.75 22.25
N VAL A 32 1.23 4.05 21.15
CA VAL A 32 2.69 4.06 21.00
C VAL A 32 3.09 5.38 20.35
N LEU A 33 4.05 6.06 20.95
CA LEU A 33 4.68 7.24 20.37
C LEU A 33 5.96 6.80 19.68
N VAL A 34 6.03 7.06 18.38
CA VAL A 34 7.11 6.58 17.50
C VAL A 34 7.84 7.78 16.91
N LYS A 35 9.16 7.88 17.12
CA LYS A 35 10.02 8.78 16.34
C LYS A 35 10.33 8.14 15.01
N LEU A 36 9.95 8.79 13.92
CA LEU A 36 9.98 8.21 12.59
C LEU A 36 11.37 8.34 11.93
N PHE A 37 11.73 7.34 11.14
CA PHE A 37 12.93 7.34 10.29
C PHE A 37 12.57 7.66 8.85
N ALA A 38 11.48 7.05 8.35
CA ALA A 38 10.98 7.26 7.01
C ALA A 38 9.49 6.93 6.89
N SER A 39 8.84 7.50 5.89
CA SER A 39 7.43 7.27 5.56
C SER A 39 7.22 7.20 4.05
N GLY A 40 6.35 6.32 3.59
CA GLY A 40 5.98 6.25 2.17
C GLY A 40 5.08 7.38 1.71
N VAL A 41 5.24 7.78 0.45
CA VAL A 41 4.34 8.72 -0.24
C VAL A 41 3.39 7.93 -1.14
N CYS A 42 2.10 7.89 -0.80
CA CYS A 42 1.12 7.00 -1.40
C CYS A 42 0.00 7.75 -2.11
N HIS A 43 -0.46 7.23 -3.26
CA HIS A 43 -1.60 7.79 -4.02
C HIS A 43 -2.90 7.88 -3.21
N SER A 44 -3.10 7.04 -2.19
CA SER A 44 -4.27 7.13 -1.32
C SER A 44 -4.37 8.46 -0.59
N GLN A 45 -3.22 9.04 -0.21
CA GLN A 45 -3.17 10.36 0.43
C GLN A 45 -3.46 11.47 -0.59
N LEU A 46 -2.93 11.35 -1.82
CA LEU A 46 -3.26 12.27 -2.92
C LEU A 46 -4.78 12.27 -3.17
N HIS A 47 -5.42 11.10 -3.19
CA HIS A 47 -6.88 11.03 -3.30
C HIS A 47 -7.60 11.72 -2.13
N THR A 48 -7.07 11.62 -0.91
CA THR A 48 -7.64 12.35 0.25
C THR A 48 -7.51 13.85 0.08
N MET A 49 -6.34 14.30 -0.37
CA MET A 49 -6.07 15.74 -0.59
C MET A 49 -6.90 16.36 -1.71
N GLN A 50 -7.32 15.57 -2.69
CA GLN A 50 -8.11 16.05 -3.84
C GLN A 50 -9.63 16.05 -3.61
N ARG A 51 -10.12 15.29 -2.62
CA ARG A 51 -11.56 15.07 -2.37
C ARG A 51 -12.11 16.03 -1.31
N PRO A 52 -13.39 16.39 -1.39
CA PRO A 52 -14.08 16.99 -0.26
C PRO A 52 -13.98 16.09 0.98
N PRO A 53 -13.85 16.66 2.18
CA PRO A 53 -13.90 15.88 3.42
C PRO A 53 -15.17 15.02 3.49
N ARG A 54 -15.05 13.81 4.01
CA ARG A 54 -16.23 12.96 4.26
C ARG A 54 -17.09 13.59 5.36
N PRO A 55 -18.41 13.36 5.36
CA PRO A 55 -19.25 13.78 6.47
C PRO A 55 -18.68 13.31 7.81
N GLY A 56 -18.55 14.23 8.77
CA GLY A 56 -17.92 13.95 10.07
C GLY A 56 -16.40 13.99 10.10
N HIS A 57 -15.72 14.14 8.98
CA HIS A 57 -14.27 14.31 8.93
C HIS A 57 -13.87 15.70 9.42
N ARG A 58 -12.90 15.77 10.33
CA ARG A 58 -12.45 17.02 10.96
C ARG A 58 -11.11 17.44 10.37
N LEU A 59 -10.99 18.70 10.04
CA LEU A 59 -9.75 19.36 9.64
C LEU A 59 -9.37 20.39 10.70
N PRO A 60 -8.09 20.65 10.93
CA PRO A 60 -6.91 20.12 10.23
C PRO A 60 -6.61 18.66 10.55
N GLU A 61 -5.87 17.96 9.65
CA GLU A 61 -5.51 16.56 9.77
C GLU A 61 -4.03 16.33 9.44
N LEU A 62 -3.39 15.33 10.10
CA LEU A 62 -2.09 14.81 9.71
C LEU A 62 -2.27 13.57 8.84
N LEU A 63 -1.54 13.52 7.74
CA LEU A 63 -1.62 12.43 6.75
C LEU A 63 -0.46 11.43 6.89
N GLY A 64 -0.47 10.40 6.02
CA GLY A 64 0.51 9.32 6.02
C GLY A 64 0.02 8.09 6.79
N HIS A 65 0.45 6.88 6.36
CA HIS A 65 -0.08 5.61 6.93
C HIS A 65 0.89 4.43 6.82
N GLU A 66 2.11 4.65 6.41
CA GLU A 66 3.18 3.63 6.34
C GLU A 66 4.49 4.27 6.73
N SER A 67 5.20 3.70 7.68
CA SER A 67 6.50 4.23 8.12
C SER A 67 7.35 3.19 8.85
N THR A 68 8.60 3.59 9.13
CA THR A 68 9.45 2.96 10.14
C THR A 68 9.91 4.01 11.13
N GLY A 69 10.21 3.57 12.34
CA GLY A 69 10.68 4.45 13.42
C GLY A 69 11.18 3.68 14.63
N VAL A 70 11.39 4.41 15.71
CA VAL A 70 11.75 3.87 17.02
C VAL A 70 10.70 4.27 18.05
N VAL A 71 10.28 3.33 18.87
CA VAL A 71 9.38 3.57 20.00
C VAL A 71 10.07 4.46 21.02
N ILE A 72 9.49 5.63 21.33
CA ILE A 72 10.01 6.59 22.30
C ILE A 72 9.17 6.66 23.58
N ALA A 73 7.90 6.26 23.50
CA ALA A 73 7.03 6.07 24.66
C ALA A 73 5.89 5.12 24.30
N LYS A 74 5.30 4.46 25.29
CA LYS A 74 4.17 3.57 25.07
C LYS A 74 3.19 3.61 26.24
N GLY A 75 1.95 3.28 25.98
CA GLY A 75 0.91 3.10 26.98
C GLY A 75 1.11 1.84 27.82
N ARG A 76 0.46 1.81 28.97
CA ARG A 76 0.59 0.72 29.95
C ARG A 76 0.11 -0.63 29.44
N ASP A 77 -0.87 -0.64 28.51
CA ASP A 77 -1.49 -1.86 27.99
C ASP A 77 -0.81 -2.37 26.71
N VAL A 78 0.24 -1.70 26.26
CA VAL A 78 1.07 -2.14 25.12
C VAL A 78 2.15 -3.10 25.62
N HIS A 79 2.15 -4.35 25.13
CA HIS A 79 3.05 -5.39 25.61
C HIS A 79 3.98 -5.99 24.54
N HIS A 80 3.66 -5.83 23.25
CA HIS A 80 4.38 -6.46 22.15
C HIS A 80 5.59 -5.65 21.66
N VAL A 81 5.70 -4.39 22.06
CA VAL A 81 6.85 -3.49 21.80
C VAL A 81 7.24 -2.74 23.07
N LYS A 82 8.49 -2.30 23.16
CA LYS A 82 9.05 -1.50 24.24
C LYS A 82 9.80 -0.29 23.67
N GLU A 83 10.09 0.66 24.55
CA GLU A 83 10.94 1.81 24.21
C GLU A 83 12.30 1.35 23.67
N GLY A 84 12.76 1.98 22.60
CA GLY A 84 13.97 1.63 21.87
C GLY A 84 13.78 0.57 20.79
N ASP A 85 12.64 -0.10 20.71
CA ASP A 85 12.38 -1.05 19.63
C ASP A 85 12.16 -0.30 18.30
N HIS A 86 12.78 -0.80 17.24
CA HIS A 86 12.48 -0.36 15.88
C HIS A 86 11.18 -0.99 15.41
N VAL A 87 10.34 -0.20 14.77
CA VAL A 87 8.99 -0.62 14.37
C VAL A 87 8.63 -0.20 12.95
N ILE A 88 7.69 -0.94 12.37
CA ILE A 88 6.93 -0.57 11.17
C ILE A 88 5.54 -0.13 11.62
N THR A 89 5.03 0.98 11.08
CA THR A 89 3.62 1.33 11.22
C THR A 89 2.87 1.03 9.92
N THR A 90 1.61 0.64 10.07
CA THR A 90 0.72 0.27 8.96
C THR A 90 -0.68 0.81 9.22
N TRP A 91 -1.60 0.57 8.30
CA TRP A 91 -3.03 0.90 8.43
C TRP A 91 -3.91 -0.35 8.55
N VAL A 92 -3.32 -1.54 8.54
CA VAL A 92 -3.99 -2.83 8.77
C VAL A 92 -3.70 -3.27 10.19
N ASP A 93 -4.75 -3.64 10.90
CA ASP A 93 -4.64 -4.09 12.28
C ASP A 93 -3.85 -5.40 12.39
N ARG A 94 -3.08 -5.54 13.44
CA ARG A 94 -2.44 -6.79 13.84
C ARG A 94 -3.51 -7.88 14.00
N ASP A 95 -3.12 -9.12 13.76
CA ASP A 95 -3.94 -10.28 14.07
C ASP A 95 -3.80 -10.63 15.56
N ASN A 96 -4.76 -10.18 16.38
CA ASN A 96 -4.78 -10.48 17.81
C ASN A 96 -5.08 -11.96 18.12
N SER A 97 -5.01 -12.86 17.15
CA SER A 97 -5.21 -14.29 17.37
C SER A 97 -4.21 -14.90 18.36
N THR A 98 -3.06 -14.25 18.56
CA THR A 98 -2.04 -14.66 19.54
C THR A 98 -2.34 -14.17 20.96
N THR A 99 -3.21 -13.20 21.16
CA THR A 99 -3.45 -12.56 22.47
C THR A 99 -4.75 -13.00 23.15
N ASN A 100 -5.63 -13.79 22.51
CA ASN A 100 -6.96 -14.17 23.01
C ASN A 100 -7.84 -12.98 23.48
N GLN A 101 -7.46 -11.76 23.13
CA GLN A 101 -8.29 -10.60 23.40
C GLN A 101 -9.30 -10.43 22.27
N PRO A 102 -10.61 -10.30 22.56
CA PRO A 102 -11.58 -10.02 21.53
C PRO A 102 -11.16 -8.73 20.82
N LEU A 103 -11.10 -8.77 19.49
CA LEU A 103 -11.04 -7.56 18.67
C LEU A 103 -12.17 -6.66 19.16
N VAL A 104 -11.85 -5.58 19.84
CA VAL A 104 -12.82 -4.52 20.04
C VAL A 104 -13.12 -4.07 18.62
N ALA A 105 -14.33 -4.35 18.14
CA ALA A 105 -14.81 -3.92 16.85
C ALA A 105 -14.90 -2.39 16.90
N HIS A 106 -13.77 -1.73 16.76
CA HIS A 106 -13.76 -0.33 16.46
C HIS A 106 -14.37 -0.22 15.06
N ALA A 107 -15.50 0.45 14.99
CA ALA A 107 -16.11 0.75 13.71
C ALA A 107 -15.01 1.30 12.77
N LEU A 108 -14.99 0.84 11.51
CA LEU A 108 -14.04 1.28 10.48
C LEU A 108 -13.97 2.82 10.31
N ASN A 109 -14.83 3.55 10.98
CA ASN A 109 -14.96 5.00 10.99
C ASN A 109 -14.29 5.70 12.18
N ASP A 110 -13.75 4.97 13.16
CA ASP A 110 -13.17 5.55 14.38
C ASP A 110 -11.64 5.75 14.27
N ARG A 111 -11.16 6.07 13.07
CA ARG A 111 -9.74 6.33 12.81
C ARG A 111 -9.28 7.74 13.19
N THR A 112 -10.18 8.58 13.66
CA THR A 112 -9.93 10.01 13.92
C THR A 112 -9.82 10.35 15.42
N GLN A 113 -9.38 9.40 16.26
CA GLN A 113 -9.47 9.56 17.71
C GLN A 113 -8.31 10.29 18.38
N TYR A 114 -7.31 10.73 17.63
CA TYR A 114 -6.15 11.37 18.23
C TYR A 114 -5.98 12.77 17.72
N ALA A 115 -5.81 13.69 18.67
CA ALA A 115 -5.47 15.05 18.41
C ALA A 115 -4.03 15.31 18.88
N ALA A 116 -3.18 15.74 17.96
CA ALA A 116 -2.03 16.55 18.28
C ALA A 116 -2.51 18.01 18.44
N ASP A 117 -1.77 18.83 19.14
CA ASP A 117 -2.05 20.28 19.21
C ASP A 117 -1.22 21.04 18.19
N TRP A 118 -1.86 21.89 17.42
CA TRP A 118 -1.21 22.85 16.53
C TRP A 118 -1.69 24.27 16.85
N ARG A 119 -0.87 25.04 17.57
CA ARG A 119 -1.17 26.42 17.94
C ARG A 119 -2.50 26.55 18.71
N GLY A 120 -2.78 25.63 19.61
CA GLY A 120 -4.03 25.58 20.39
C GLY A 120 -5.24 25.02 19.62
N LYS A 121 -5.03 24.38 18.47
CA LYS A 121 -6.07 23.68 17.69
C LYS A 121 -5.81 22.20 17.65
N GLU A 122 -6.85 21.41 17.88
CA GLU A 122 -6.78 19.96 17.66
C GLU A 122 -6.51 19.64 16.18
N VAL A 123 -5.50 18.84 15.93
CA VAL A 123 -5.18 18.29 14.61
C VAL A 123 -5.44 16.80 14.64
N MET A 124 -6.41 16.35 13.84
CA MET A 124 -6.82 14.95 13.80
C MET A 124 -5.80 14.12 13.06
N HIS A 125 -5.66 12.84 13.41
CA HIS A 125 -4.83 11.89 12.67
C HIS A 125 -5.27 10.45 12.87
N SER A 126 -5.02 9.60 11.88
CA SER A 126 -5.23 8.15 11.98
C SER A 126 -3.94 7.36 12.15
N ALA A 127 -2.87 7.74 11.45
CA ALA A 127 -1.55 7.13 11.53
C ALA A 127 -0.41 8.17 11.50
N ALA A 128 -0.68 9.37 10.96
CA ALA A 128 0.18 10.58 11.05
C ALA A 128 1.65 10.36 10.67
N THR A 129 1.93 9.62 9.59
CA THR A 129 3.33 9.28 9.29
C THR A 129 4.06 10.31 8.42
N TRP A 130 3.39 11.40 7.98
CA TRP A 130 4.06 12.56 7.38
C TRP A 130 4.41 13.59 8.45
N ALA A 131 5.12 13.11 9.46
CA ALA A 131 5.57 13.86 10.63
C ALA A 131 6.86 13.24 11.16
N GLU A 132 7.63 13.98 11.97
CA GLU A 132 8.82 13.45 12.64
C GLU A 132 8.46 12.46 13.76
N ILE A 133 7.26 12.62 14.32
CA ILE A 133 6.72 11.79 15.40
C ILE A 133 5.31 11.35 15.01
N ALA A 134 4.97 10.10 15.31
CA ALA A 134 3.61 9.58 15.16
C ALA A 134 3.11 9.01 16.49
N LEU A 135 1.89 9.38 16.87
CA LEU A 135 1.15 8.73 17.94
C LEU A 135 0.21 7.71 17.29
N ALA A 136 0.51 6.43 17.43
CA ALA A 136 -0.19 5.34 16.76
C ALA A 136 -0.89 4.42 17.77
N GLN A 137 -1.95 3.76 17.33
CA GLN A 137 -2.54 2.63 18.05
C GLN A 137 -1.55 1.47 18.07
N GLU A 138 -1.46 0.74 19.18
CA GLU A 138 -0.61 -0.42 19.30
C GLU A 138 -0.89 -1.48 18.22
N ARG A 139 -2.16 -1.61 17.81
CA ARG A 139 -2.62 -2.57 16.82
C ARG A 139 -2.08 -2.36 15.40
N VAL A 140 -1.54 -1.19 15.09
CA VAL A 140 -0.93 -0.87 13.77
C VAL A 140 0.58 -0.68 13.86
N VAL A 141 1.20 -1.06 14.98
CA VAL A 141 2.65 -0.97 15.23
C VAL A 141 3.23 -2.37 15.32
N LEU A 142 4.22 -2.69 14.51
CA LEU A 142 4.86 -4.01 14.47
C LEU A 142 6.37 -3.89 14.63
N PRO A 143 7.00 -4.85 15.33
CA PRO A 143 8.45 -4.84 15.47
C PRO A 143 9.14 -5.03 14.12
N LEU A 144 10.15 -4.20 13.85
CA LEU A 144 11.06 -4.34 12.71
C LEU A 144 12.18 -5.30 13.10
N ALA A 145 12.44 -6.32 12.28
CA ALA A 145 13.52 -7.26 12.54
C ALA A 145 14.89 -6.56 12.52
N ALA A 146 15.78 -6.96 13.41
CA ALA A 146 17.13 -6.45 13.45
C ALA A 146 17.88 -6.70 12.13
N GLY A 147 18.74 -5.75 11.75
CA GLY A 147 19.60 -5.87 10.56
C GLY A 147 18.92 -5.60 9.22
N VAL A 148 17.68 -5.07 9.21
CA VAL A 148 17.05 -4.53 7.99
C VAL A 148 17.16 -3.00 7.94
N ALA A 149 17.24 -2.45 6.74
CA ALA A 149 17.30 -1.00 6.53
C ALA A 149 15.99 -0.33 6.97
N THR A 150 16.09 0.81 7.65
CA THR A 150 14.93 1.48 8.24
C THR A 150 14.20 2.41 7.26
N ASP A 151 14.87 2.91 6.23
CA ASP A 151 14.24 3.83 5.25
C ASP A 151 13.41 3.06 4.22
N VAL A 152 14.00 2.12 3.49
CA VAL A 152 13.31 1.38 2.42
C VAL A 152 12.23 0.43 2.94
N THR A 153 12.35 -0.05 4.16
CA THR A 153 11.32 -0.92 4.77
C THR A 153 10.09 -0.15 5.25
N SER A 154 10.12 1.19 5.24
CA SER A 154 8.94 2.02 5.54
C SER A 154 7.75 1.73 4.62
N ILE A 155 8.00 1.25 3.38
CA ILE A 155 6.95 0.93 2.42
C ILE A 155 6.33 -0.47 2.62
N ILE A 156 6.83 -1.26 3.59
CA ILE A 156 6.24 -2.58 3.91
C ILE A 156 4.82 -2.40 4.44
N GLY A 157 4.58 -1.34 5.24
CA GLY A 157 3.30 -1.07 5.89
C GLY A 157 2.13 -0.75 4.94
N CYS A 158 2.37 -0.55 3.65
CA CYS A 158 1.32 -0.33 2.66
C CYS A 158 1.66 -0.97 1.30
N ALA A 159 2.68 -0.48 0.59
CA ALA A 159 2.89 -0.90 -0.79
C ALA A 159 3.25 -2.38 -0.91
N VAL A 160 4.20 -2.85 -0.08
CA VAL A 160 4.62 -4.26 -0.11
C VAL A 160 3.49 -5.17 0.35
N MET A 161 2.87 -4.89 1.50
CA MET A 161 1.80 -5.75 2.00
C MET A 161 0.63 -5.84 1.02
N THR A 162 0.29 -4.73 0.35
CA THR A 162 -0.83 -4.72 -0.59
C THR A 162 -0.50 -5.49 -1.86
N GLY A 163 0.65 -5.24 -2.47
CA GLY A 163 1.07 -5.90 -3.71
C GLY A 163 1.47 -7.36 -3.51
N ALA A 164 2.36 -7.64 -2.56
CA ALA A 164 2.80 -9.00 -2.27
C ALA A 164 1.69 -9.84 -1.62
N GLY A 165 0.91 -9.25 -0.71
CA GLY A 165 -0.24 -9.91 -0.10
C GLY A 165 -1.31 -10.31 -1.12
N ALA A 166 -1.56 -9.48 -2.14
CA ALA A 166 -2.47 -9.84 -3.23
C ALA A 166 -2.06 -11.14 -3.92
N ILE A 167 -0.77 -11.36 -4.11
CA ILE A 167 -0.22 -12.57 -4.72
C ILE A 167 -0.35 -13.78 -3.78
N ILE A 168 0.15 -13.66 -2.53
CA ILE A 168 0.30 -14.83 -1.66
C ILE A 168 -0.94 -15.14 -0.81
N ASN A 169 -1.75 -14.14 -0.46
CA ASN A 169 -2.91 -14.31 0.40
C ASN A 169 -4.22 -14.32 -0.39
N THR A 170 -4.48 -13.25 -1.17
CA THR A 170 -5.75 -13.11 -1.87
C THR A 170 -5.87 -14.09 -3.04
N LEU A 171 -4.90 -14.09 -3.95
CA LEU A 171 -4.92 -14.95 -5.14
C LEU A 171 -4.29 -16.32 -4.90
N GLN A 172 -3.42 -16.44 -3.90
CA GLN A 172 -2.68 -17.68 -3.58
C GLN A 172 -1.98 -18.27 -4.80
N VAL A 173 -1.30 -17.39 -5.54
CA VAL A 173 -0.60 -17.73 -6.78
C VAL A 173 0.44 -18.82 -6.52
N ARG A 174 0.51 -19.80 -7.40
CA ARG A 174 1.44 -20.91 -7.36
C ARG A 174 2.39 -20.89 -8.55
N SER A 175 3.51 -21.59 -8.42
CA SER A 175 4.48 -21.78 -9.48
C SER A 175 3.81 -22.20 -10.80
N GLY A 176 4.23 -21.55 -11.89
CA GLY A 176 3.73 -21.78 -13.24
C GLY A 176 2.39 -21.14 -13.59
N GLN A 177 1.69 -20.52 -12.63
CA GLN A 177 0.45 -19.78 -12.95
C GLN A 177 0.77 -18.41 -13.52
N SER A 178 -0.04 -17.98 -14.49
CA SER A 178 0.11 -16.72 -15.19
C SER A 178 -0.53 -15.56 -14.43
N VAL A 179 0.20 -14.44 -14.33
CA VAL A 179 -0.26 -13.24 -13.61
C VAL A 179 -0.10 -12.01 -14.49
N VAL A 180 -1.18 -11.26 -14.69
CA VAL A 180 -1.19 -9.96 -15.35
C VAL A 180 -1.30 -8.88 -14.29
N ILE A 181 -0.46 -7.85 -14.35
CA ILE A 181 -0.51 -6.69 -13.48
C ILE A 181 -0.68 -5.43 -14.33
N ILE A 182 -1.85 -4.80 -14.25
CA ILE A 182 -2.13 -3.52 -14.91
C ILE A 182 -1.78 -2.39 -13.95
N GLY A 183 -0.77 -1.59 -14.32
CA GLY A 183 -0.17 -0.55 -13.53
C GLY A 183 1.16 -0.99 -12.89
N SER A 184 2.28 -0.51 -13.45
CA SER A 184 3.65 -0.78 -12.99
C SER A 184 4.17 0.31 -12.03
N GLY A 185 3.30 0.84 -11.17
CA GLY A 185 3.67 1.71 -10.04
C GLY A 185 4.12 0.93 -8.82
N GLY A 186 4.30 1.59 -7.67
CA GLY A 186 4.84 0.98 -6.45
C GLY A 186 4.13 -0.31 -6.00
N ILE A 187 2.78 -0.34 -6.00
CA ILE A 187 2.01 -1.55 -5.64
C ILE A 187 2.16 -2.63 -6.71
N GLY A 188 2.04 -2.27 -8.00
CA GLY A 188 2.20 -3.23 -9.09
C GLY A 188 3.58 -3.87 -9.12
N LEU A 189 4.65 -3.10 -8.87
CA LEU A 189 6.02 -3.62 -8.77
C LEU A 189 6.19 -4.58 -7.57
N CYS A 190 5.53 -4.32 -6.44
CA CYS A 190 5.49 -5.26 -5.32
C CYS A 190 4.77 -6.56 -5.68
N ALA A 191 3.66 -6.48 -6.43
CA ALA A 191 2.95 -7.66 -6.91
C ALA A 191 3.79 -8.45 -7.92
N ILE A 192 4.46 -7.78 -8.89
CA ILE A 192 5.39 -8.39 -9.84
C ILE A 192 6.52 -9.11 -9.11
N SER A 193 7.16 -8.45 -8.11
CA SER A 193 8.23 -9.06 -7.33
C SER A 193 7.75 -10.30 -6.58
N ALA A 194 6.60 -10.23 -5.94
CA ALA A 194 6.05 -11.37 -5.21
C ALA A 194 5.65 -12.51 -6.15
N ALA A 195 5.10 -12.22 -7.35
CA ALA A 195 4.82 -13.21 -8.38
C ALA A 195 6.10 -13.93 -8.82
N ALA A 196 7.21 -13.19 -8.98
CA ALA A 196 8.51 -13.80 -9.28
C ALA A 196 9.05 -14.67 -8.13
N VAL A 197 8.84 -14.25 -6.87
CA VAL A 197 9.25 -15.03 -5.69
C VAL A 197 8.52 -16.37 -5.60
N VAL A 198 7.24 -16.41 -6.00
CA VAL A 198 6.45 -17.67 -6.01
C VAL A 198 6.52 -18.43 -7.34
N ASP A 199 7.44 -18.00 -8.22
CA ASP A 199 7.71 -18.65 -9.52
C ASP A 199 6.48 -18.72 -10.44
N ALA A 200 5.70 -17.60 -10.48
CA ALA A 200 4.62 -17.44 -11.44
C ALA A 200 5.17 -17.28 -12.87
N TYR A 201 4.45 -17.77 -13.87
CA TYR A 201 4.85 -17.64 -15.27
C TYR A 201 3.66 -17.79 -16.24
N PRO A 202 3.53 -16.93 -17.26
CA PRO A 202 4.24 -15.66 -17.41
C PRO A 202 3.79 -14.60 -16.40
N ILE A 203 4.67 -13.62 -16.12
CA ILE A 203 4.37 -12.43 -15.34
C ILE A 203 4.31 -11.25 -16.31
N ILE A 204 3.12 -10.77 -16.60
CA ILE A 204 2.85 -9.77 -17.63
C ILE A 204 2.56 -8.42 -16.98
N ALA A 205 3.44 -7.44 -17.19
CA ALA A 205 3.23 -6.07 -16.75
C ALA A 205 2.60 -5.24 -17.87
N VAL A 206 1.53 -4.51 -17.55
CA VAL A 206 0.83 -3.60 -18.47
C VAL A 206 0.89 -2.18 -17.91
N ASP A 207 1.35 -1.21 -18.70
CA ASP A 207 1.39 0.21 -18.33
C ASP A 207 1.31 1.06 -19.61
N VAL A 208 1.11 2.37 -19.46
CA VAL A 208 1.13 3.36 -20.54
C VAL A 208 2.53 3.94 -20.78
N SER A 209 3.50 3.65 -19.92
CA SER A 209 4.86 4.19 -19.92
C SER A 209 5.89 3.11 -20.20
N ASP A 210 6.63 3.23 -21.31
CA ASP A 210 7.73 2.30 -21.62
C ASP A 210 8.79 2.29 -20.52
N GLN A 211 9.08 3.42 -19.90
CA GLN A 211 10.07 3.53 -18.84
C GLN A 211 9.65 2.70 -17.60
N LYS A 212 8.37 2.75 -17.21
CA LYS A 212 7.84 1.93 -16.12
C LYS A 212 7.84 0.45 -16.47
N LEU A 213 7.55 0.12 -17.72
CA LEU A 213 7.57 -1.27 -18.22
C LEU A 213 8.98 -1.86 -18.21
N GLU A 214 9.98 -1.10 -18.67
CA GLU A 214 11.38 -1.56 -18.59
C GLU A 214 11.83 -1.70 -17.12
N PHE A 215 11.39 -0.79 -16.28
CA PHE A 215 11.64 -0.89 -14.84
C PHE A 215 10.98 -2.13 -14.22
N ALA A 216 9.77 -2.51 -14.65
CA ALA A 216 9.08 -3.70 -14.18
C ALA A 216 9.83 -5.02 -14.47
N ARG A 217 10.58 -5.09 -15.58
CA ARG A 217 11.46 -6.25 -15.89
C ARG A 217 12.49 -6.52 -14.79
N ARG A 218 13.02 -5.47 -14.19
CA ARG A 218 14.01 -5.58 -13.09
C ARG A 218 13.41 -6.25 -11.85
N PHE A 219 12.09 -6.20 -11.70
CA PHE A 219 11.35 -6.79 -10.59
C PHE A 219 10.77 -8.18 -10.90
N GLY A 220 10.95 -8.68 -12.13
CA GLY A 220 10.57 -10.04 -12.49
C GLY A 220 9.46 -10.15 -13.52
N ALA A 221 9.02 -9.04 -14.16
CA ALA A 221 8.10 -9.14 -15.29
C ALA A 221 8.79 -9.87 -16.46
N THR A 222 8.20 -10.98 -16.91
CA THR A 222 8.70 -11.76 -18.06
C THR A 222 8.33 -11.09 -19.37
N ASP A 223 7.14 -10.48 -19.40
CA ASP A 223 6.59 -9.80 -20.55
C ASP A 223 6.05 -8.43 -20.16
N VAL A 224 6.08 -7.50 -21.11
CA VAL A 224 5.57 -6.14 -20.89
C VAL A 224 4.72 -5.69 -22.08
N ILE A 225 3.64 -4.97 -21.79
CA ILE A 225 2.70 -4.48 -22.80
C ILE A 225 2.44 -2.99 -22.57
N ASN A 226 2.80 -2.15 -23.55
CA ASN A 226 2.39 -0.75 -23.54
C ASN A 226 0.99 -0.62 -24.14
N SER A 227 0.01 -0.32 -23.27
CA SER A 227 -1.41 -0.24 -23.66
C SER A 227 -1.75 0.94 -24.57
N LYS A 228 -0.85 1.91 -24.74
CA LYS A 228 -0.97 2.98 -25.76
C LYS A 228 -0.54 2.52 -27.16
N LYS A 229 0.24 1.43 -27.26
CA LYS A 229 0.85 0.95 -28.50
C LYS A 229 0.19 -0.31 -29.04
N ALA A 230 -0.47 -1.10 -28.19
CA ALA A 230 -1.12 -2.35 -28.56
C ALA A 230 -2.37 -2.60 -27.72
N ASP A 231 -3.32 -3.37 -28.24
CA ASP A 231 -4.43 -3.89 -27.44
C ASP A 231 -3.89 -4.86 -26.36
N PRO A 232 -3.98 -4.48 -25.08
CA PRO A 232 -3.41 -5.30 -24.02
C PRO A 232 -4.14 -6.63 -23.87
N ILE A 233 -5.46 -6.68 -24.13
CA ILE A 233 -6.25 -7.90 -23.97
C ILE A 233 -5.88 -8.95 -25.02
N GLN A 234 -5.71 -8.54 -26.28
CA GLN A 234 -5.29 -9.46 -27.34
C GLN A 234 -3.88 -9.98 -27.04
N ARG A 235 -2.94 -9.10 -26.68
CA ARG A 235 -1.56 -9.53 -26.36
C ARG A 235 -1.48 -10.46 -25.14
N ILE A 236 -2.27 -10.23 -24.10
CA ILE A 236 -2.36 -11.13 -22.94
C ILE A 236 -2.86 -12.52 -23.40
N LYS A 237 -3.91 -12.57 -24.21
CA LYS A 237 -4.44 -13.85 -24.74
C LYS A 237 -3.42 -14.60 -25.59
N ASP A 238 -2.65 -13.89 -26.42
CA ASP A 238 -1.60 -14.49 -27.24
C ASP A 238 -0.49 -15.11 -26.36
N LEU A 239 -0.08 -14.40 -25.29
CA LEU A 239 0.97 -14.85 -24.37
C LEU A 239 0.52 -15.99 -23.43
N THR A 240 -0.78 -16.09 -23.15
CA THR A 240 -1.33 -17.05 -22.17
C THR A 240 -2.20 -18.16 -22.79
N GLY A 241 -2.31 -18.19 -24.12
CA GLY A 241 -3.14 -19.19 -24.78
C GLY A 241 -4.66 -19.02 -24.55
N GLY A 242 -5.13 -17.78 -24.36
CA GLY A 242 -6.55 -17.49 -24.24
C GLY A 242 -6.98 -16.69 -23.02
N GLY A 243 -6.07 -16.35 -22.14
CA GLY A 243 -6.27 -15.52 -20.94
C GLY A 243 -5.51 -16.07 -19.72
N ALA A 244 -5.16 -15.17 -18.83
CA ALA A 244 -4.33 -15.49 -17.65
C ALA A 244 -5.14 -16.17 -16.53
N ASP A 245 -4.44 -16.85 -15.60
CA ASP A 245 -5.02 -17.34 -14.36
C ASP A 245 -5.45 -16.18 -13.46
N PHE A 246 -4.64 -15.12 -13.41
CA PHE A 246 -4.90 -13.96 -12.57
C PHE A 246 -4.62 -12.65 -13.32
N ALA A 247 -5.47 -11.66 -13.07
CA ALA A 247 -5.24 -10.30 -13.55
C ALA A 247 -5.55 -9.30 -12.43
N ILE A 248 -4.61 -8.38 -12.19
CA ILE A 248 -4.65 -7.41 -11.10
C ILE A 248 -4.77 -5.99 -11.68
N ASP A 249 -5.74 -5.22 -11.20
CA ASP A 249 -5.78 -3.77 -11.39
C ASP A 249 -5.09 -3.07 -10.22
N ALA A 250 -3.91 -2.50 -10.46
CA ALA A 250 -3.16 -1.68 -9.52
C ALA A 250 -3.26 -0.17 -9.82
N VAL A 251 -4.18 0.23 -10.72
CA VAL A 251 -4.42 1.63 -11.14
C VAL A 251 -5.68 2.20 -10.49
N GLY A 252 -6.81 1.51 -10.62
CA GLY A 252 -8.10 1.91 -10.04
C GLY A 252 -9.00 2.70 -11.00
N LEU A 253 -8.72 2.75 -12.29
CA LEU A 253 -9.57 3.40 -13.27
C LEU A 253 -10.66 2.44 -13.77
N PRO A 254 -11.88 2.91 -14.13
CA PRO A 254 -12.92 2.07 -14.68
C PRO A 254 -12.44 1.21 -15.84
N GLU A 255 -11.69 1.79 -16.77
CA GLU A 255 -11.17 1.12 -17.96
C GLU A 255 -10.23 -0.05 -17.60
N THR A 256 -9.37 0.11 -16.59
CA THR A 256 -8.47 -0.96 -16.14
C THR A 256 -9.23 -2.06 -15.40
N GLN A 257 -10.30 -1.70 -14.68
CA GLN A 257 -11.19 -2.64 -14.01
C GLN A 257 -11.97 -3.51 -15.02
N GLU A 258 -12.42 -2.92 -16.11
CA GLU A 258 -13.08 -3.66 -17.20
C GLU A 258 -12.09 -4.59 -17.92
N GLN A 259 -10.85 -4.13 -18.10
CA GLN A 259 -9.81 -4.90 -18.76
C GLN A 259 -9.41 -6.16 -18.01
N ILE A 260 -9.28 -6.12 -16.67
CA ILE A 260 -8.80 -7.30 -15.92
C ILE A 260 -9.75 -8.50 -16.01
N LEU A 261 -11.07 -8.30 -16.08
CA LEU A 261 -12.02 -9.41 -16.29
C LEU A 261 -11.89 -10.01 -17.69
N ARG A 262 -11.57 -9.19 -18.70
CA ARG A 262 -11.33 -9.64 -20.08
C ARG A 262 -9.97 -10.29 -20.28
N ALA A 263 -9.02 -9.99 -19.39
CA ALA A 263 -7.64 -10.51 -19.41
C ALA A 263 -7.52 -11.94 -18.87
N VAL A 264 -8.45 -12.36 -17.99
CA VAL A 264 -8.38 -13.72 -17.42
C VAL A 264 -9.08 -14.74 -18.32
N GLY A 265 -8.54 -15.97 -18.31
CA GLY A 265 -9.03 -17.08 -19.12
C GLY A 265 -10.35 -17.65 -18.64
N PRO A 266 -11.16 -18.26 -19.53
CA PRO A 266 -12.34 -19.00 -19.14
C PRO A 266 -11.95 -20.35 -18.53
N GLY A 267 -12.75 -20.81 -17.59
CA GLY A 267 -12.72 -22.19 -17.14
C GLY A 267 -13.58 -23.08 -18.05
N TYR A 268 -13.40 -24.38 -17.91
CA TYR A 268 -14.16 -25.39 -18.64
C TYR A 268 -15.02 -26.19 -17.68
N SER A 269 -16.31 -26.35 -17.98
CA SER A 269 -17.26 -27.08 -17.16
C SER A 269 -16.70 -28.47 -16.74
N GLY A 270 -16.62 -28.70 -15.44
CA GLY A 270 -16.15 -29.96 -14.86
C GLY A 270 -14.65 -30.20 -14.89
N ARG A 271 -13.81 -29.28 -15.42
CA ARG A 271 -12.35 -29.48 -15.53
C ARG A 271 -11.51 -28.41 -14.88
N SER A 272 -11.88 -27.12 -14.95
CA SER A 272 -11.11 -26.02 -14.36
C SER A 272 -12.03 -24.85 -14.01
N ARG A 273 -11.66 -24.09 -12.98
CA ARG A 273 -12.21 -22.76 -12.74
C ARG A 273 -11.62 -21.77 -13.74
N GLY A 274 -12.36 -20.74 -14.09
CA GLY A 274 -11.85 -19.59 -14.83
C GLY A 274 -10.89 -18.77 -13.97
N GLY A 275 -10.15 -17.88 -14.62
CA GLY A 275 -9.20 -17.00 -13.95
C GLY A 275 -9.90 -15.97 -13.05
N THR A 276 -9.13 -15.36 -12.17
CA THR A 276 -9.61 -14.36 -11.20
C THR A 276 -9.06 -12.98 -11.51
N ALA A 277 -9.98 -12.02 -11.67
CA ALA A 277 -9.69 -10.59 -11.78
C ALA A 277 -9.75 -9.93 -10.40
N LEU A 278 -8.67 -9.24 -9.99
CA LEU A 278 -8.52 -8.66 -8.66
C LEU A 278 -8.35 -7.14 -8.71
N LEU A 279 -9.20 -6.42 -7.99
CA LEU A 279 -9.09 -4.98 -7.78
C LEU A 279 -8.21 -4.67 -6.57
N ILE A 280 -7.18 -3.86 -6.76
CA ILE A 280 -6.36 -3.25 -5.70
C ILE A 280 -6.44 -1.74 -5.77
N GLY A 281 -6.45 -1.19 -6.98
CA GLY A 281 -6.48 0.25 -7.23
C GLY A 281 -7.68 0.94 -6.57
N ILE A 282 -7.45 2.17 -6.09
CA ILE A 282 -8.52 2.98 -5.48
C ILE A 282 -9.29 3.70 -6.56
N THR A 283 -10.53 3.31 -6.74
CA THR A 283 -11.43 3.93 -7.73
C THR A 283 -11.81 5.36 -7.34
N PRO A 284 -11.84 6.32 -8.28
CA PRO A 284 -12.39 7.65 -8.04
C PRO A 284 -13.85 7.58 -7.54
N PRO A 285 -14.31 8.55 -6.71
CA PRO A 285 -15.69 8.59 -6.24
C PRO A 285 -16.66 8.62 -7.40
N ASN A 286 -17.75 7.85 -7.29
CA ASN A 286 -18.83 7.77 -8.29
C ASN A 286 -18.40 7.24 -9.66
N ALA A 287 -17.15 6.83 -9.84
CA ALA A 287 -16.73 6.14 -11.07
C ALA A 287 -17.42 4.78 -11.17
N LYS A 288 -17.81 4.41 -12.37
CA LYS A 288 -18.52 3.16 -12.67
C LYS A 288 -17.75 2.39 -13.72
N ALA A 289 -17.50 1.12 -13.48
CA ALA A 289 -17.01 0.18 -14.48
C ALA A 289 -18.18 -0.65 -15.01
N ILE A 290 -18.16 -0.93 -16.32
CA ILE A 290 -19.17 -1.74 -16.99
C ILE A 290 -18.58 -3.13 -17.24
N LEU A 291 -19.10 -4.14 -16.60
CA LEU A 291 -18.65 -5.52 -16.77
C LEU A 291 -19.58 -6.28 -17.72
N ASP A 292 -19.00 -6.91 -18.74
CA ASP A 292 -19.71 -7.86 -19.57
C ASP A 292 -20.00 -9.13 -18.76
N THR A 293 -21.24 -9.30 -18.34
CA THR A 293 -21.65 -10.41 -17.50
C THR A 293 -21.58 -11.77 -18.18
N SER A 294 -21.54 -11.81 -19.54
CA SER A 294 -21.34 -13.06 -20.28
C SER A 294 -19.97 -13.69 -20.00
N LEU A 295 -18.98 -12.89 -19.61
CA LEU A 295 -17.66 -13.39 -19.24
C LEU A 295 -17.68 -14.31 -18.01
N PHE A 296 -18.67 -14.18 -17.12
CA PHE A 296 -18.81 -15.05 -15.95
C PHE A 296 -19.29 -16.47 -16.28
N ILE A 297 -19.84 -16.71 -17.49
CA ILE A 297 -20.25 -18.05 -17.94
C ILE A 297 -19.08 -19.01 -17.93
N GLY A 298 -17.86 -18.55 -18.21
CA GLY A 298 -16.62 -19.33 -18.11
C GLY A 298 -16.07 -19.45 -16.69
N SER A 299 -16.89 -19.32 -15.64
CA SER A 299 -16.49 -19.41 -14.23
C SER A 299 -15.35 -18.46 -13.84
N ARG A 300 -15.20 -17.33 -14.51
CA ARG A 300 -14.28 -16.27 -14.10
C ARG A 300 -14.77 -15.62 -12.82
N SER A 301 -13.86 -15.17 -12.01
CA SER A 301 -14.14 -14.44 -10.77
C SER A 301 -13.69 -12.98 -10.88
N PHE A 302 -14.42 -12.10 -10.22
CA PHE A 302 -14.07 -10.69 -10.07
C PHE A 302 -14.18 -10.33 -8.59
N THR A 303 -13.10 -9.89 -7.98
CA THR A 303 -13.03 -9.66 -6.55
C THR A 303 -12.16 -8.45 -6.22
N ARG A 304 -12.10 -8.10 -4.94
CA ARG A 304 -11.29 -7.02 -4.40
C ARG A 304 -10.55 -7.49 -3.15
N THR A 305 -9.37 -6.92 -2.92
CA THR A 305 -8.66 -7.04 -1.64
C THR A 305 -8.46 -5.67 -1.00
N SER A 306 -8.26 -5.67 0.31
CA SER A 306 -7.83 -4.52 1.09
C SER A 306 -6.51 -4.87 1.78
N GLY A 307 -5.42 -4.15 1.42
CA GLY A 307 -4.10 -4.43 1.96
C GLY A 307 -3.55 -5.83 1.62
N GLY A 308 -4.05 -6.45 0.52
CA GLY A 308 -3.61 -7.78 0.10
C GLY A 308 -4.04 -8.90 1.04
N ASP A 309 -5.12 -8.73 1.80
CA ASP A 309 -5.58 -9.63 2.87
C ASP A 309 -4.43 -10.02 3.81
N CYS A 310 -3.52 -9.06 4.01
CA CYS A 310 -2.32 -9.24 4.81
C CYS A 310 -2.68 -9.36 6.30
N LYS A 311 -2.01 -10.29 6.96
CA LYS A 311 -1.94 -10.40 8.42
C LYS A 311 -0.55 -9.92 8.84
N PRO A 312 -0.40 -8.67 9.31
CA PRO A 312 0.91 -8.05 9.48
C PRO A 312 1.88 -8.86 10.35
N GLU A 313 1.42 -9.45 11.44
CA GLU A 313 2.27 -10.27 12.33
C GLU A 313 2.83 -11.52 11.65
N ARG A 314 2.07 -12.12 10.73
CA ARG A 314 2.50 -13.29 9.94
C ARG A 314 3.35 -12.88 8.74
N ASP A 315 2.91 -11.85 8.01
CA ASP A 315 3.40 -11.59 6.66
C ASP A 315 4.61 -10.64 6.64
N PHE A 316 4.70 -9.66 7.56
CA PHE A 316 5.85 -8.75 7.59
C PHE A 316 7.17 -9.46 7.84
N PRO A 317 7.28 -10.46 8.74
CA PRO A 317 8.49 -11.27 8.85
C PRO A 317 8.85 -11.98 7.54
N ILE A 318 7.86 -12.43 6.74
CA ILE A 318 8.08 -13.05 5.42
C ILE A 318 8.65 -12.02 4.45
N PHE A 319 8.06 -10.82 4.36
CA PHE A 319 8.54 -9.75 3.47
C PHE A 319 9.93 -9.27 3.85
N MET A 320 10.22 -9.11 5.14
CA MET A 320 11.56 -8.76 5.63
C MET A 320 12.60 -9.85 5.33
N ARG A 321 12.23 -11.12 5.42
CA ARG A 321 13.08 -12.23 5.00
C ARG A 321 13.34 -12.18 3.50
N TRP A 322 12.33 -12.01 2.67
CA TRP A 322 12.50 -11.88 1.22
C TRP A 322 13.39 -10.68 0.84
N TYR A 323 13.27 -9.58 1.55
CA TYR A 323 14.16 -8.44 1.37
C TYR A 323 15.61 -8.81 1.69
N ARG A 324 15.90 -9.41 2.85
CA ARG A 324 17.25 -9.86 3.23
C ARG A 324 17.85 -10.89 2.28
N GLU A 325 17.02 -11.73 1.70
CA GLU A 325 17.40 -12.72 0.68
C GLU A 325 17.58 -12.09 -0.73
N GLY A 326 17.37 -10.78 -0.88
CA GLY A 326 17.43 -10.08 -2.17
C GLY A 326 16.30 -10.41 -3.14
N LYS A 327 15.25 -11.10 -2.68
CA LYS A 327 14.07 -11.46 -3.47
C LYS A 327 13.10 -10.29 -3.63
N LEU A 328 12.95 -9.46 -2.62
CA LEU A 328 12.27 -8.17 -2.71
C LEU A 328 13.32 -7.07 -2.80
N LYS A 329 13.39 -6.38 -3.91
CA LYS A 329 14.40 -5.36 -4.20
C LYS A 329 13.94 -3.99 -3.71
N LEU A 330 13.74 -3.83 -2.39
CA LEU A 330 13.18 -2.59 -1.82
C LEU A 330 14.10 -1.39 -2.05
N ASP A 331 15.42 -1.59 -2.02
CA ASP A 331 16.41 -0.53 -2.30
C ASP A 331 16.24 0.04 -3.71
N GLU A 332 15.97 -0.80 -4.70
CA GLU A 332 15.72 -0.38 -6.08
C GLU A 332 14.31 0.20 -6.25
N LEU A 333 13.33 -0.31 -5.47
CA LEU A 333 11.94 0.14 -5.53
C LEU A 333 11.77 1.57 -5.02
N VAL A 334 12.54 1.98 -4.01
CA VAL A 334 12.58 3.36 -3.52
C VAL A 334 13.43 4.22 -4.45
N THR A 335 12.79 4.88 -5.41
CA THR A 335 13.46 5.66 -6.45
C THR A 335 13.64 7.14 -6.11
N ARG A 336 12.93 7.65 -5.11
CA ARG A 336 12.99 9.05 -4.67
C ARG A 336 12.96 9.15 -3.15
N ARG A 337 13.81 10.02 -2.61
CA ARG A 337 13.85 10.39 -1.19
C ARG A 337 13.65 11.89 -1.08
N TYR A 338 12.79 12.31 -0.16
CA TYR A 338 12.45 13.70 0.11
C TYR A 338 12.61 13.97 1.61
N LYS A 339 12.90 15.21 1.98
CA LYS A 339 12.75 15.68 3.36
C LYS A 339 11.27 16.04 3.62
N LEU A 340 10.89 16.16 4.90
CA LEU A 340 9.52 16.56 5.25
C LEU A 340 9.11 17.89 4.60
N GLU A 341 10.04 18.85 4.55
CA GLU A 341 9.82 20.16 3.92
C GLU A 341 9.53 20.07 2.41
N GLN A 342 9.89 18.95 1.77
CA GLN A 342 9.64 18.70 0.35
C GLN A 342 8.37 17.88 0.10
N ILE A 343 7.49 17.71 1.11
CA ILE A 343 6.28 16.87 0.95
C ILE A 343 5.39 17.34 -0.21
N ASN A 344 5.26 18.64 -0.41
CA ASN A 344 4.45 19.17 -1.51
C ASN A 344 5.08 18.88 -2.88
N GLU A 345 6.42 18.87 -2.98
CA GLU A 345 7.16 18.42 -4.17
C GLU A 345 6.92 16.92 -4.39
N ALA A 346 7.06 16.11 -3.34
CA ALA A 346 6.83 14.66 -3.41
C ALA A 346 5.42 14.30 -3.88
N VAL A 347 4.40 15.04 -3.40
CA VAL A 347 3.00 14.90 -3.83
C VAL A 347 2.84 15.27 -5.30
N ALA A 348 3.44 16.37 -5.74
CA ALA A 348 3.40 16.79 -7.15
C ALA A 348 4.11 15.79 -8.08
N ASP A 349 5.29 15.31 -7.70
CA ASP A 349 6.02 14.28 -8.46
C ASP A 349 5.22 12.97 -8.58
N LEU A 350 4.52 12.59 -7.51
CA LEU A 350 3.64 11.42 -7.52
C LEU A 350 2.44 11.63 -8.46
N GLU A 351 1.78 12.79 -8.39
CA GLU A 351 0.64 13.16 -9.22
C GLU A 351 0.99 13.17 -10.71
N HIS A 352 2.15 13.73 -11.05
CA HIS A 352 2.63 13.81 -12.43
C HIS A 352 3.33 12.53 -12.92
N GLY A 353 3.36 11.46 -12.10
CA GLY A 353 3.93 10.17 -12.47
C GLY A 353 5.45 10.18 -12.62
N GLN A 354 6.16 11.13 -12.01
CA GLN A 354 7.62 11.27 -12.07
C GLN A 354 8.34 10.28 -11.15
N ILE A 355 7.61 9.60 -10.27
CA ILE A 355 8.13 8.54 -9.41
C ILE A 355 7.92 7.20 -10.11
N LEU A 356 8.99 6.51 -10.51
CA LEU A 356 8.92 5.21 -11.19
C LEU A 356 8.45 4.09 -10.27
N GLY A 357 9.05 4.00 -9.08
CA GLY A 357 8.72 3.02 -8.04
C GLY A 357 7.98 3.66 -6.88
N ARG A 358 8.69 3.88 -5.76
CA ARG A 358 8.16 4.53 -4.54
C ARG A 358 8.97 5.76 -4.20
N GLY A 359 8.28 6.80 -3.76
CA GLY A 359 8.85 7.94 -3.05
C GLY A 359 8.70 7.75 -1.55
N ILE A 360 9.69 8.16 -0.76
CA ILE A 360 9.65 8.17 0.69
C ILE A 360 10.08 9.53 1.23
N LEU A 361 9.54 9.89 2.39
CA LEU A 361 10.06 10.94 3.25
C LEU A 361 11.12 10.33 4.17
N THR A 362 12.17 11.07 4.48
CA THR A 362 13.20 10.70 5.47
C THR A 362 13.28 11.77 6.53
N TYR A 363 13.35 11.36 7.80
CA TYR A 363 13.40 12.20 8.99
C TYR A 363 14.75 12.04 9.67
N THR A 364 15.68 12.93 9.38
CA THR A 364 17.03 12.95 9.99
C THR A 364 17.34 14.33 10.55
#